data_2b19af0f0f87a907bb09eb7713dde3cf
#
_entry.id   2b19af0f0f87a907bb09eb7713dde3cf
#
_cell.length_a   1.000
_cell.length_b   1.000
_cell.length_c   1.000
_cell.angle_alpha   90.00
_cell.angle_beta   90.00
_cell.angle_gamma   90.00
#
_symmetry.space_group_name_H-M   'P 1'
#
loop_
_entity.id
_entity.type
_entity.pdbx_description
1 polymer ?
#
loop_
_entity_poly.entity_id
_entity_poly.type
_entity_poly.pdbx_seq_one_letter_code
_entity_poly.pdbx_strand_id
1 'polypeptide(L)'
;MSLSMNESINANINLIEAPLEGNAAHIRDKLQSCFDDLCSTGGDEVLDVDKERVIVSLEKLVKLRGDVCQHQLEDGFCNEKVSFMWMKGRGTCKTLRWSCPKNHYGKWESSEIIAYRDKRPIYLNDLLLSSGIVLTGNNWTKCDALFKALKVNVLGRNAFHRMQNLFISPEIREFWDSMHSSILKVLGDYDDVGLSGDGRSDSPGHCARYCTYVMMDHVLNMVVDLAGLDCRETEGISTRMEKRVL
;
A
#
# COMPACT_ATOMS: atom_id res chain seq x y z
N MET A 1 7.34 -17.39 -24.51
CA MET A 1 7.54 -15.99 -24.99
C MET A 1 7.65 -15.13 -23.73
N SER A 2 8.88 -14.92 -23.25
CA SER A 2 9.11 -14.09 -22.05
C SER A 2 9.17 -12.63 -22.48
N LEU A 3 8.17 -11.84 -22.07
CA LEU A 3 8.28 -10.39 -22.14
C LEU A 3 9.39 -9.95 -21.18
N SER A 4 10.31 -9.10 -21.65
CA SER A 4 11.38 -8.60 -20.81
C SER A 4 10.80 -7.72 -19.70
N MET A 5 11.49 -7.65 -18.56
CA MET A 5 11.07 -6.84 -17.40
C MET A 5 10.85 -5.36 -17.77
N ASN A 6 11.58 -4.87 -18.78
CA ASN A 6 11.42 -3.52 -19.33
C ASN A 6 10.11 -3.34 -20.12
N GLU A 7 9.62 -4.39 -20.81
CA GLU A 7 8.35 -4.32 -21.53
C GLU A 7 7.16 -4.31 -20.56
N SER A 8 7.25 -5.01 -19.43
CA SER A 8 6.24 -4.96 -18.37
C SER A 8 6.21 -3.60 -17.66
N ILE A 9 7.34 -2.93 -17.47
CA ILE A 9 7.42 -1.59 -16.89
C ILE A 9 6.84 -0.57 -17.87
N ASN A 10 7.17 -0.66 -19.16
CA ASN A 10 6.63 0.23 -20.19
C ASN A 10 5.14 0.01 -20.44
N ALA A 11 4.63 -1.22 -20.37
CA ALA A 11 3.21 -1.50 -20.43
C ALA A 11 2.42 -0.88 -19.26
N ASN A 12 3.00 -0.87 -18.04
CA ASN A 12 2.40 -0.21 -16.88
C ASN A 12 2.47 1.33 -16.97
N ILE A 13 3.50 1.89 -17.59
CA ILE A 13 3.59 3.34 -17.84
C ILE A 13 2.54 3.78 -18.88
N ASN A 14 2.31 2.99 -19.93
CA ASN A 14 1.28 3.28 -20.93
C ASN A 14 -0.15 3.14 -20.41
N LEU A 15 -0.40 2.35 -19.35
CA LEU A 15 -1.69 2.31 -18.64
C LEU A 15 -1.99 3.59 -17.82
N ILE A 16 -0.94 4.36 -17.48
CA ILE A 16 -1.08 5.67 -16.83
C ILE A 16 -1.34 6.78 -17.85
N GLU A 17 -1.00 6.55 -19.13
CA GLU A 17 -1.20 7.49 -20.25
C GLU A 17 -2.50 7.29 -21.05
N ALA A 18 -3.41 6.39 -20.60
CA ALA A 18 -4.75 6.33 -21.20
C ALA A 18 -5.45 7.68 -21.04
N PRO A 19 -6.00 8.28 -22.11
CA PRO A 19 -6.45 9.66 -22.08
C PRO A 19 -7.65 9.82 -21.16
N LEU A 20 -7.44 10.45 -20.03
CA LEU A 20 -8.46 11.11 -19.22
C LEU A 20 -8.79 12.43 -19.95
N GLU A 21 -9.33 12.32 -21.17
CA GLU A 21 -9.76 13.46 -21.96
C GLU A 21 -10.83 14.24 -21.20
N GLY A 22 -10.56 15.49 -20.93
CA GLY A 22 -11.47 16.49 -20.37
C GLY A 22 -11.22 16.88 -18.90
N ASN A 23 -10.88 15.96 -18.00
CA ASN A 23 -10.65 16.29 -16.58
C ASN A 23 -9.17 16.48 -16.22
N ALA A 24 -8.26 15.83 -16.89
CA ALA A 24 -6.82 15.92 -16.59
C ALA A 24 -6.23 17.30 -16.91
N ALA A 25 -6.68 17.96 -17.97
CA ALA A 25 -6.28 19.33 -18.28
C ALA A 25 -6.71 20.30 -17.19
N HIS A 26 -7.96 20.22 -16.76
CA HIS A 26 -8.51 21.07 -15.70
C HIS A 26 -7.84 20.83 -14.33
N ILE A 27 -7.46 19.59 -14.02
CA ILE A 27 -6.71 19.26 -12.80
C ILE A 27 -5.29 19.80 -12.90
N ARG A 28 -4.65 19.66 -14.07
CA ARG A 28 -3.31 20.19 -14.31
C ARG A 28 -3.31 21.73 -14.20
N ASP A 29 -4.29 22.41 -14.78
CA ASP A 29 -4.42 23.86 -14.73
C ASP A 29 -4.69 24.35 -13.30
N LYS A 30 -5.52 23.63 -12.52
CA LYS A 30 -5.73 23.94 -11.09
C LYS A 30 -4.47 23.70 -10.26
N LEU A 31 -3.76 22.61 -10.47
CA LEU A 31 -2.50 22.35 -9.79
C LEU A 31 -1.45 23.37 -10.18
N GLN A 32 -1.36 23.76 -11.47
CA GLN A 32 -0.46 24.80 -11.95
C GLN A 32 -0.83 26.15 -11.33
N SER A 33 -2.11 26.54 -11.32
CA SER A 33 -2.57 27.76 -10.64
C SER A 33 -2.21 27.78 -9.15
N CYS A 34 -2.41 26.66 -8.43
CA CYS A 34 -1.99 26.56 -7.03
C CYS A 34 -0.46 26.66 -6.87
N PHE A 35 0.32 26.11 -7.82
CA PHE A 35 1.77 26.26 -7.84
C PHE A 35 2.20 27.71 -8.15
N ASP A 36 1.55 28.35 -9.11
CA ASP A 36 1.82 29.73 -9.50
C ASP A 36 1.45 30.70 -8.38
N ASP A 37 0.34 30.46 -7.67
CA ASP A 37 -0.05 31.21 -6.47
C ASP A 37 0.97 31.03 -5.33
N LEU A 38 1.50 29.82 -5.13
CA LEU A 38 2.58 29.55 -4.16
C LEU A 38 3.91 30.21 -4.56
N CYS A 39 4.19 30.32 -5.86
CA CYS A 39 5.42 30.95 -6.35
C CYS A 39 5.29 32.49 -6.48
N SER A 40 4.11 33.05 -6.62
CA SER A 40 3.85 34.49 -6.80
C SER A 40 3.77 35.25 -5.47
N THR A 41 3.53 34.58 -4.34
CA THR A 41 3.70 35.15 -3.00
C THR A 41 5.18 35.20 -2.65
N GLY A 42 5.90 36.11 -3.30
CA GLY A 42 7.31 36.41 -3.03
C GLY A 42 7.47 37.18 -1.71
N GLY A 43 7.14 36.54 -0.62
CA GLY A 43 7.60 36.85 0.72
C GLY A 43 8.47 35.66 1.16
N ASP A 44 9.53 35.91 1.91
CA ASP A 44 10.37 34.91 2.58
C ASP A 44 9.53 34.03 3.55
N GLU A 45 8.51 33.32 3.06
CA GLU A 45 7.84 32.29 3.82
C GLU A 45 8.82 31.12 3.94
N VAL A 46 9.46 31.06 5.08
CA VAL A 46 10.22 29.88 5.53
C VAL A 46 9.30 28.69 5.36
N LEU A 47 9.67 27.77 4.44
CA LEU A 47 8.96 26.52 4.24
C LEU A 47 8.78 25.85 5.61
N ASP A 48 7.53 25.79 6.09
CA ASP A 48 7.22 25.13 7.34
C ASP A 48 7.33 23.61 7.16
N VAL A 49 8.55 23.12 7.35
CA VAL A 49 8.89 21.69 7.22
C VAL A 49 8.22 20.83 8.29
N ASP A 50 7.66 21.45 9.34
CA ASP A 50 6.98 20.74 10.42
C ASP A 50 5.51 20.45 10.15
N LYS A 51 4.94 20.99 9.05
CA LYS A 51 3.56 20.67 8.65
C LYS A 51 3.38 19.20 8.34
N GLU A 52 2.30 18.65 8.87
CA GLU A 52 1.89 17.27 8.62
C GLU A 52 1.52 17.09 7.14
N ARG A 53 1.96 15.97 6.54
CA ARG A 53 1.62 15.57 5.18
C ARG A 53 0.64 14.41 5.21
N VAL A 54 -0.19 14.30 4.16
CA VAL A 54 -1.23 13.27 4.06
C VAL A 54 -1.17 12.55 2.73
N ILE A 55 -1.59 11.29 2.73
CA ILE A 55 -1.81 10.51 1.51
C ILE A 55 -3.27 10.70 1.11
N VAL A 56 -3.51 11.09 -0.15
CA VAL A 56 -4.86 11.34 -0.68
C VAL A 56 -5.04 10.54 -1.96
N SER A 57 -6.14 9.80 -2.06
CA SER A 57 -6.56 9.20 -3.33
C SER A 57 -6.94 10.32 -4.32
N LEU A 58 -6.48 10.24 -5.56
CA LEU A 58 -6.74 11.28 -6.56
C LEU A 58 -8.26 11.54 -6.75
N GLU A 59 -9.07 10.48 -6.76
CA GLU A 59 -10.52 10.60 -6.83
C GLU A 59 -11.11 11.41 -5.66
N LYS A 60 -10.53 11.27 -4.45
CA LYS A 60 -10.94 12.05 -3.27
C LYS A 60 -10.49 13.50 -3.38
N LEU A 61 -9.30 13.75 -3.95
CA LEU A 61 -8.81 15.10 -4.15
C LEU A 61 -9.73 15.87 -5.10
N VAL A 62 -10.18 15.26 -6.19
CA VAL A 62 -11.13 15.87 -7.15
C VAL A 62 -12.47 16.21 -6.50
N LYS A 63 -12.90 15.41 -5.52
CA LYS A 63 -14.14 15.63 -4.76
C LYS A 63 -13.98 16.62 -3.59
N LEU A 64 -12.76 17.10 -3.34
CA LEU A 64 -12.54 18.16 -2.36
C LEU A 64 -13.12 19.46 -2.92
N ARG A 65 -14.21 19.88 -2.33
CA ARG A 65 -14.98 21.03 -2.79
C ARG A 65 -14.33 22.35 -2.37
N GLY A 66 -14.65 23.41 -3.12
CA GLY A 66 -14.22 24.76 -2.80
C GLY A 66 -14.89 25.32 -1.53
N ASP A 67 -14.66 26.60 -1.27
CA ASP A 67 -15.03 27.31 -0.02
C ASP A 67 -16.52 27.60 0.15
N VAL A 68 -17.37 27.10 -0.76
CA VAL A 68 -18.81 27.39 -0.74
C VAL A 68 -19.66 26.12 -0.56
N CYS A 69 -20.75 26.26 0.19
CA CYS A 69 -21.71 25.20 0.45
C CYS A 69 -22.48 24.84 -0.82
N GLN A 70 -22.36 23.62 -1.28
CA GLN A 70 -23.09 23.11 -2.43
C GLN A 70 -24.29 22.25 -2.04
N HIS A 71 -24.89 22.55 -0.87
CA HIS A 71 -26.14 21.88 -0.50
C HIS A 71 -27.25 22.33 -1.45
N GLN A 72 -27.98 21.39 -2.02
CA GLN A 72 -29.05 21.65 -2.96
C GLN A 72 -30.30 22.12 -2.20
N LEU A 73 -30.84 23.23 -2.61
CA LEU A 73 -32.09 23.79 -2.16
C LEU A 73 -33.11 23.74 -3.31
N GLU A 74 -34.37 24.07 -3.04
CA GLU A 74 -35.43 24.08 -4.08
C GLU A 74 -35.09 25.07 -5.22
N ASP A 75 -34.49 26.21 -4.88
CA ASP A 75 -34.15 27.28 -5.83
C ASP A 75 -32.67 27.31 -6.25
N GLY A 76 -31.91 26.21 -6.08
CA GLY A 76 -30.49 26.13 -6.46
C GLY A 76 -29.59 25.63 -5.35
N PHE A 77 -28.40 26.24 -5.21
CA PHE A 77 -27.42 25.83 -4.18
C PHE A 77 -27.29 26.88 -3.08
N CYS A 78 -26.95 26.43 -1.89
CA CYS A 78 -26.83 27.29 -0.70
C CYS A 78 -25.80 28.42 -0.88
N ASN A 79 -24.67 28.17 -1.52
CA ASN A 79 -23.57 29.11 -1.82
C ASN A 79 -22.99 29.90 -0.64
N GLU A 80 -23.33 29.56 0.60
CA GLU A 80 -22.70 30.14 1.78
C GLU A 80 -21.28 29.70 1.95
N LYS A 81 -20.41 30.56 2.46
CA LYS A 81 -19.02 30.22 2.77
C LYS A 81 -18.97 29.12 3.84
N VAL A 82 -18.17 28.11 3.60
CA VAL A 82 -17.98 26.99 4.55
C VAL A 82 -16.82 27.26 5.49
N SER A 83 -16.95 26.76 6.71
CA SER A 83 -15.87 26.65 7.69
C SER A 83 -15.38 25.21 7.75
N PHE A 84 -14.07 25.01 7.72
CA PHE A 84 -13.44 23.70 7.74
C PHE A 84 -12.82 23.40 9.10
N MET A 85 -12.92 22.15 9.53
CA MET A 85 -12.25 21.63 10.72
C MET A 85 -11.59 20.28 10.39
N TRP A 86 -10.29 20.22 10.51
CA TRP A 86 -9.57 18.97 10.43
C TRP A 86 -9.82 18.11 11.65
N MET A 87 -10.21 16.87 11.41
CA MET A 87 -10.33 15.85 12.46
C MET A 87 -9.05 15.07 12.56
N LYS A 88 -8.77 14.56 13.76
CA LYS A 88 -7.66 13.63 13.97
C LYS A 88 -7.84 12.43 13.03
N GLY A 89 -6.90 12.23 12.13
CA GLY A 89 -6.91 11.16 11.16
C GLY A 89 -6.72 9.78 11.80
N ARG A 90 -7.05 8.76 11.05
CA ARG A 90 -6.85 7.36 11.42
C ARG A 90 -6.06 6.65 10.34
N GLY A 91 -4.90 6.12 10.70
CA GLY A 91 -3.99 5.55 9.72
C GLY A 91 -3.53 6.61 8.73
N THR A 92 -3.60 6.29 7.43
CA THR A 92 -3.33 7.22 6.33
C THR A 92 -4.48 8.18 6.08
N CYS A 93 -5.70 7.84 6.49
CA CYS A 93 -6.88 8.63 6.19
C CYS A 93 -7.00 9.84 7.11
N LYS A 94 -7.20 11.01 6.51
CA LYS A 94 -7.61 12.25 7.17
C LYS A 94 -9.07 12.56 6.84
N THR A 95 -9.77 13.05 7.85
CA THR A 95 -11.15 13.49 7.71
C THR A 95 -11.22 15.00 7.87
N LEU A 96 -11.80 15.67 6.89
CA LEU A 96 -12.13 17.09 6.94
C LEU A 96 -13.64 17.20 7.16
N ARG A 97 -14.05 17.89 8.20
CA ARG A 97 -15.45 18.28 8.40
C ARG A 97 -15.63 19.72 7.99
N TRP A 98 -16.81 20.01 7.47
CA TRP A 98 -17.19 21.35 7.11
C TRP A 98 -18.61 21.67 7.57
N SER A 99 -18.89 22.95 7.81
CA SER A 99 -20.21 23.46 8.09
C SER A 99 -20.35 24.86 7.51
N CYS A 100 -21.59 25.29 7.22
CA CYS A 100 -21.90 26.64 6.80
C CYS A 100 -22.86 27.33 7.79
N PRO A 101 -23.04 28.65 7.71
CA PRO A 101 -23.94 29.42 8.63
C PRO A 101 -25.41 28.97 8.59
N LYS A 102 -25.85 28.35 7.49
CA LYS A 102 -27.20 27.77 7.35
C LYS A 102 -27.32 26.36 7.92
N ASN A 103 -26.37 25.91 8.77
CA ASN A 103 -26.35 24.61 9.42
C ASN A 103 -26.26 23.40 8.47
N HIS A 104 -25.82 23.58 7.23
CA HIS A 104 -25.43 22.44 6.42
C HIS A 104 -24.04 22.02 6.82
N TYR A 105 -23.82 20.70 6.89
CA TYR A 105 -22.55 20.13 7.29
C TYR A 105 -22.24 18.88 6.47
N GLY A 106 -20.98 18.51 6.46
CA GLY A 106 -20.55 17.32 5.80
C GLY A 106 -19.15 16.91 6.22
N LYS A 107 -18.70 15.83 5.64
CA LYS A 107 -17.34 15.34 5.81
C LYS A 107 -16.73 14.93 4.48
N TRP A 108 -15.43 15.07 4.39
CA TRP A 108 -14.60 14.55 3.34
C TRP A 108 -13.51 13.66 3.96
N GLU A 109 -13.15 12.57 3.30
CA GLU A 109 -12.12 11.63 3.73
C GLU A 109 -11.13 11.44 2.61
N SER A 110 -9.82 11.43 2.94
CA SER A 110 -8.72 11.36 1.97
C SER A 110 -8.55 9.99 1.33
N SER A 111 -9.27 8.97 1.79
CA SER A 111 -9.24 7.60 1.29
C SER A 111 -10.63 6.98 1.26
N GLU A 112 -10.83 6.02 0.38
CA GLU A 112 -12.04 5.21 0.31
C GLU A 112 -12.13 4.26 1.51
N ILE A 113 -13.37 4.01 1.95
CA ILE A 113 -13.67 2.93 2.88
C ILE A 113 -13.99 1.68 2.06
N ILE A 114 -13.20 0.60 2.25
CA ILE A 114 -13.40 -0.68 1.54
C ILE A 114 -14.18 -1.69 2.35
N ALA A 115 -14.15 -1.58 3.68
CA ALA A 115 -14.86 -2.47 4.59
C ALA A 115 -15.06 -1.84 5.96
N TYR A 116 -15.90 -2.47 6.78
CA TYR A 116 -16.03 -2.15 8.21
C TYR A 116 -15.75 -3.40 9.03
N ARG A 117 -14.99 -3.24 10.12
CA ARG A 117 -14.80 -4.27 11.13
C ARG A 117 -15.07 -3.69 12.51
N ASP A 118 -15.95 -4.31 13.28
CA ASP A 118 -16.36 -3.83 14.60
C ASP A 118 -16.73 -2.33 14.57
N LYS A 119 -17.52 -1.92 13.58
CA LYS A 119 -17.91 -0.52 13.30
C LYS A 119 -16.75 0.42 12.97
N ARG A 120 -15.55 -0.10 12.71
CA ARG A 120 -14.36 0.67 12.36
C ARG A 120 -14.08 0.59 10.87
N PRO A 121 -13.95 1.72 10.19
CA PRO A 121 -13.64 1.71 8.76
C PRO A 121 -12.23 1.16 8.51
N ILE A 122 -12.11 0.44 7.41
CA ILE A 122 -10.85 0.02 6.79
C ILE A 122 -10.70 0.84 5.53
N TYR A 123 -9.60 1.56 5.46
CA TYR A 123 -9.33 2.48 4.36
C TYR A 123 -8.45 1.83 3.29
N LEU A 124 -8.75 2.12 2.03
CA LEU A 124 -8.01 1.60 0.88
C LEU A 124 -6.52 1.95 0.92
N ASN A 125 -6.20 3.21 1.24
CA ASN A 125 -4.80 3.64 1.31
C ASN A 125 -4.02 2.90 2.42
N ASP A 126 -4.66 2.54 3.53
CA ASP A 126 -4.03 1.72 4.58
C ASP A 126 -3.71 0.31 4.08
N LEU A 127 -4.65 -0.30 3.32
CA LEU A 127 -4.44 -1.61 2.74
C LEU A 127 -3.34 -1.58 1.67
N LEU A 128 -3.40 -0.63 0.72
CA LEU A 128 -2.41 -0.50 -0.35
C LEU A 128 -1.01 -0.24 0.20
N LEU A 129 -0.87 0.64 1.20
CA LEU A 129 0.40 0.90 1.85
C LEU A 129 0.95 -0.36 2.52
N SER A 130 0.09 -1.08 3.26
CA SER A 130 0.50 -2.31 3.94
C SER A 130 0.90 -3.40 2.94
N SER A 131 0.15 -3.56 1.86
CA SER A 131 0.46 -4.50 0.78
C SER A 131 1.76 -4.14 0.09
N GLY A 132 1.97 -2.85 -0.22
CA GLY A 132 3.22 -2.37 -0.82
C GLY A 132 4.44 -2.69 0.04
N ILE A 133 4.36 -2.47 1.36
CA ILE A 133 5.46 -2.80 2.28
C ILE A 133 5.78 -4.30 2.27
N VAL A 134 4.75 -5.16 2.32
CA VAL A 134 4.93 -6.62 2.34
C VAL A 134 5.46 -7.14 1.01
N LEU A 135 4.81 -6.78 -0.11
CA LEU A 135 5.13 -7.30 -1.43
C LEU A 135 6.48 -6.83 -1.98
N THR A 136 6.98 -5.70 -1.49
CA THR A 136 8.33 -5.20 -1.84
C THR A 136 9.43 -5.71 -0.90
N GLY A 137 9.11 -6.60 0.04
CA GLY A 137 10.07 -7.15 0.99
C GLY A 137 10.58 -6.16 2.03
N ASN A 138 9.90 -5.04 2.21
CA ASN A 138 10.24 -4.06 3.23
C ASN A 138 9.67 -4.45 4.59
N ASN A 139 10.23 -3.91 5.66
CA ASN A 139 9.67 -4.06 6.99
C ASN A 139 9.04 -2.76 7.51
N TRP A 140 8.02 -2.93 8.34
CA TRP A 140 7.28 -1.82 8.94
C TRP A 140 8.18 -0.81 9.64
N THR A 141 9.18 -1.25 10.41
CA THR A 141 10.02 -0.36 11.22
C THR A 141 10.81 0.64 10.38
N LYS A 142 11.37 0.19 9.24
CA LYS A 142 12.09 1.08 8.31
C LYS A 142 11.14 2.05 7.62
N CYS A 143 9.99 1.57 7.18
CA CYS A 143 8.98 2.41 6.53
C CYS A 143 8.38 3.44 7.50
N ASP A 144 8.09 3.07 8.74
CA ASP A 144 7.61 3.99 9.78
C ASP A 144 8.62 5.11 10.06
N ALA A 145 9.92 4.79 10.13
CA ALA A 145 10.97 5.79 10.28
C ALA A 145 11.01 6.77 9.11
N LEU A 146 10.88 6.25 7.87
CA LEU A 146 10.81 7.07 6.66
C LEU A 146 9.59 8.01 6.69
N PHE A 147 8.40 7.49 6.97
CA PHE A 147 7.18 8.29 7.01
C PHE A 147 7.20 9.34 8.12
N LYS A 148 7.81 9.02 9.28
CA LYS A 148 8.05 9.99 10.35
C LYS A 148 8.98 11.12 9.91
N ALA A 149 10.07 10.81 9.23
CA ALA A 149 10.98 11.81 8.68
C ALA A 149 10.30 12.74 7.66
N LEU A 150 9.39 12.18 6.84
CA LEU A 150 8.59 12.92 5.87
C LEU A 150 7.38 13.63 6.48
N LYS A 151 7.12 13.48 7.78
CA LYS A 151 5.92 14.00 8.47
C LYS A 151 4.60 13.48 7.84
N VAL A 152 4.63 12.27 7.27
CA VAL A 152 3.46 11.61 6.67
C VAL A 152 2.79 10.73 7.71
N ASN A 153 1.51 10.95 7.94
CA ASN A 153 0.72 10.12 8.85
C ASN A 153 0.37 8.79 8.20
N VAL A 154 0.68 7.71 8.89
CA VAL A 154 0.38 6.34 8.46
C VAL A 154 -0.20 5.51 9.60
N LEU A 155 -0.70 4.32 9.27
CA LEU A 155 -1.22 3.40 10.30
C LEU A 155 -0.09 2.96 11.26
N GLY A 156 -0.45 2.72 12.51
CA GLY A 156 0.53 2.23 13.51
C GLY A 156 0.84 0.74 13.32
N ARG A 157 1.93 0.27 13.95
CA ARG A 157 2.44 -1.10 13.84
C ARG A 157 1.38 -2.19 14.04
N ASN A 158 0.55 -2.07 15.07
CA ASN A 158 -0.50 -3.06 15.35
C ASN A 158 -1.59 -3.08 14.26
N ALA A 159 -1.89 -1.93 13.65
CA ALA A 159 -2.81 -1.86 12.54
C ALA A 159 -2.21 -2.46 11.28
N PHE A 160 -0.93 -2.22 11.00
CA PHE A 160 -0.19 -2.86 9.91
C PHE A 160 -0.21 -4.38 10.03
N HIS A 161 0.19 -4.95 11.16
CA HIS A 161 0.17 -6.41 11.33
C HIS A 161 -1.25 -7.00 11.24
N ARG A 162 -2.25 -6.24 11.64
CA ARG A 162 -3.64 -6.66 11.45
C ARG A 162 -4.04 -6.68 9.98
N MET A 163 -3.66 -5.66 9.17
CA MET A 163 -3.87 -5.67 7.73
C MET A 163 -3.15 -6.85 7.07
N GLN A 164 -1.89 -7.07 7.45
CA GLN A 164 -1.09 -8.20 6.96
C GLN A 164 -1.80 -9.53 7.21
N ASN A 165 -2.21 -9.80 8.46
CA ASN A 165 -2.77 -11.10 8.83
C ASN A 165 -4.17 -11.36 8.28
N LEU A 166 -4.99 -10.30 8.09
CA LEU A 166 -6.39 -10.44 7.75
C LEU A 166 -6.66 -10.36 6.24
N PHE A 167 -5.83 -9.62 5.51
CA PHE A 167 -6.08 -9.35 4.10
C PHE A 167 -4.93 -9.79 3.22
N ILE A 168 -3.67 -9.52 3.61
CA ILE A 168 -2.53 -9.70 2.72
C ILE A 168 -2.04 -11.15 2.74
N SER A 169 -1.78 -11.70 3.93
CA SER A 169 -1.23 -13.05 4.05
C SER A 169 -2.18 -14.14 3.55
N PRO A 170 -3.51 -14.08 3.75
CA PRO A 170 -4.44 -15.05 3.15
C PRO A 170 -4.40 -15.03 1.62
N GLU A 171 -4.43 -13.85 1.00
CA GLU A 171 -4.40 -13.69 -0.46
C GLU A 171 -3.08 -14.21 -1.06
N ILE A 172 -1.94 -13.90 -0.39
CA ILE A 172 -0.64 -14.42 -0.81
C ILE A 172 -0.62 -15.96 -0.74
N ARG A 173 -1.22 -16.54 0.31
CA ARG A 173 -1.29 -17.99 0.46
C ARG A 173 -2.15 -18.63 -0.62
N GLU A 174 -3.34 -18.09 -0.86
CA GLU A 174 -4.24 -18.60 -1.90
C GLU A 174 -3.59 -18.53 -3.29
N PHE A 175 -2.92 -17.40 -3.58
CA PHE A 175 -2.15 -17.26 -4.81
C PHE A 175 -1.03 -18.31 -4.92
N TRP A 176 -0.27 -18.51 -3.82
CA TRP A 176 0.78 -19.52 -3.77
C TRP A 176 0.24 -20.93 -3.99
N ASP A 177 -0.82 -21.32 -3.27
CA ASP A 177 -1.43 -22.66 -3.36
C ASP A 177 -1.91 -22.95 -4.79
N SER A 178 -2.51 -21.97 -5.45
CA SER A 178 -2.95 -22.07 -6.86
C SER A 178 -1.77 -22.22 -7.81
N MET A 179 -0.73 -21.39 -7.66
CA MET A 179 0.48 -21.42 -8.47
C MET A 179 1.25 -22.72 -8.26
N HIS A 180 1.46 -23.12 -7.01
CA HIS A 180 2.15 -24.36 -6.62
C HIS A 180 1.49 -25.59 -7.24
N SER A 181 0.14 -25.69 -7.12
CA SER A 181 -0.61 -26.77 -7.75
C SER A 181 -0.41 -26.84 -9.27
N SER A 182 -0.33 -25.68 -9.92
CA SER A 182 -0.09 -25.59 -11.37
C SER A 182 1.32 -26.01 -11.75
N ILE A 183 2.33 -25.62 -10.96
CA ILE A 183 3.73 -26.01 -11.15
C ILE A 183 3.88 -27.53 -11.00
N LEU A 184 3.35 -28.10 -9.92
CA LEU A 184 3.41 -29.55 -9.68
C LEU A 184 2.74 -30.35 -10.79
N LYS A 185 1.62 -29.86 -11.35
CA LYS A 185 0.98 -30.50 -12.48
C LYS A 185 1.85 -30.53 -13.72
N VAL A 186 2.51 -29.41 -14.03
CA VAL A 186 3.43 -29.33 -15.17
C VAL A 186 4.64 -30.24 -14.96
N LEU A 187 5.23 -30.24 -13.76
CA LEU A 187 6.38 -31.11 -13.43
C LEU A 187 6.03 -32.60 -13.47
N GLY A 188 4.78 -32.97 -13.17
CA GLY A 188 4.31 -34.35 -13.27
C GLY A 188 4.29 -34.91 -14.70
N ASP A 189 4.37 -34.07 -15.72
CA ASP A 189 4.45 -34.47 -17.12
C ASP A 189 5.87 -34.72 -17.61
N TYR A 190 6.91 -34.50 -16.77
CA TYR A 190 8.31 -34.72 -17.10
C TYR A 190 8.83 -36.05 -16.49
N ASP A 191 9.61 -36.79 -17.25
CA ASP A 191 10.23 -38.05 -16.81
C ASP A 191 11.34 -37.80 -15.79
N ASP A 192 12.09 -36.70 -15.93
CA ASP A 192 13.16 -36.29 -15.04
C ASP A 192 12.98 -34.84 -14.58
N VAL A 193 13.06 -34.62 -13.27
CA VAL A 193 12.96 -33.29 -12.64
C VAL A 193 14.29 -32.99 -11.93
N GLY A 194 14.97 -31.95 -12.40
CA GLY A 194 16.22 -31.48 -11.80
C GLY A 194 15.93 -30.39 -10.75
N LEU A 195 16.05 -30.73 -9.47
CA LEU A 195 15.82 -29.80 -8.37
C LEU A 195 17.13 -29.29 -7.77
N SER A 196 17.16 -28.02 -7.40
CA SER A 196 18.17 -27.44 -6.52
C SER A 196 17.51 -26.76 -5.34
N GLY A 197 18.18 -26.74 -4.21
CA GLY A 197 17.65 -26.11 -3.02
C GLY A 197 18.71 -25.32 -2.27
N ASP A 198 18.28 -24.27 -1.58
CA ASP A 198 19.13 -23.45 -0.73
C ASP A 198 18.37 -23.00 0.53
N GLY A 199 19.10 -22.98 1.65
CA GLY A 199 18.61 -22.60 2.96
C GLY A 199 19.08 -21.22 3.37
N ARG A 200 18.14 -20.33 3.71
CA ARG A 200 18.44 -19.00 4.22
C ARG A 200 18.01 -18.85 5.67
N SER A 201 18.96 -18.55 6.54
CA SER A 201 18.71 -18.21 7.94
C SER A 201 18.47 -16.70 8.11
N ASP A 202 17.62 -16.33 9.08
CA ASP A 202 17.28 -14.93 9.41
C ASP A 202 18.43 -14.16 10.07
N SER A 203 19.42 -14.88 10.63
CA SER A 203 20.64 -14.30 11.21
C SER A 203 21.84 -15.20 11.02
N PRO A 204 23.07 -14.64 10.97
CA PRO A 204 24.28 -15.43 10.79
C PRO A 204 24.66 -16.23 12.05
N GLY A 205 25.36 -17.33 11.85
CA GLY A 205 25.91 -18.19 12.91
C GLY A 205 24.86 -19.04 13.60
N HIS A 206 25.09 -19.37 14.89
CA HIS A 206 24.25 -20.28 15.65
C HIS A 206 23.01 -19.59 16.31
N CYS A 207 22.76 -18.33 16.00
CA CYS A 207 21.70 -17.53 16.62
C CYS A 207 20.43 -17.42 15.74
N ALA A 208 20.38 -18.11 14.61
CA ALA A 208 19.24 -18.08 13.71
C ALA A 208 17.99 -18.66 14.39
N ARG A 209 16.90 -17.91 14.35
CA ARG A 209 15.61 -18.33 14.89
C ARG A 209 14.75 -19.00 13.82
N TYR A 210 14.86 -18.52 12.60
CA TYR A 210 14.12 -19.03 11.45
C TYR A 210 15.06 -19.41 10.32
N CYS A 211 14.72 -20.48 9.62
CA CYS A 211 15.34 -20.87 8.36
C CYS A 211 14.23 -21.02 7.32
N THR A 212 14.44 -20.44 6.15
CA THR A 212 13.60 -20.66 4.98
C THR A 212 14.39 -21.45 3.97
N TYR A 213 13.87 -22.60 3.56
CA TYR A 213 14.44 -23.43 2.52
C TYR A 213 13.60 -23.29 1.25
N VAL A 214 14.25 -23.07 0.12
CA VAL A 214 13.61 -22.86 -1.19
C VAL A 214 14.10 -23.96 -2.12
N MET A 215 13.17 -24.65 -2.79
CA MET A 215 13.48 -25.56 -3.88
C MET A 215 13.10 -24.96 -5.22
N MET A 216 13.99 -25.07 -6.19
CA MET A 216 13.79 -24.59 -7.56
C MET A 216 13.97 -25.74 -8.56
N ASP A 217 13.14 -25.74 -9.58
CA ASP A 217 13.33 -26.58 -10.75
C ASP A 217 14.20 -25.91 -11.81
N HIS A 218 15.13 -26.66 -12.40
CA HIS A 218 16.07 -26.13 -13.37
C HIS A 218 15.49 -25.94 -14.78
N VAL A 219 14.45 -26.68 -15.12
CA VAL A 219 13.82 -26.63 -16.46
C VAL A 219 12.86 -25.44 -16.52
N LEU A 220 11.97 -25.33 -15.54
CA LEU A 220 11.00 -24.25 -15.45
C LEU A 220 11.64 -22.95 -14.92
N ASN A 221 12.79 -23.03 -14.23
CA ASN A 221 13.44 -21.95 -13.53
C ASN A 221 12.47 -21.23 -12.55
N MET A 222 11.71 -22.02 -11.83
CA MET A 222 10.69 -21.58 -10.89
C MET A 222 10.89 -22.18 -9.50
N VAL A 223 10.43 -21.48 -8.48
CA VAL A 223 10.33 -22.03 -7.13
C VAL A 223 9.23 -23.09 -7.12
N VAL A 224 9.59 -24.30 -6.75
CA VAL A 224 8.70 -25.46 -6.71
C VAL A 224 8.14 -25.67 -5.32
N ASP A 225 8.94 -25.41 -4.30
CA ASP A 225 8.50 -25.53 -2.92
C ASP A 225 9.24 -24.55 -2.00
N LEU A 226 8.60 -24.24 -0.88
CA LEU A 226 9.08 -23.31 0.11
C LEU A 226 8.74 -23.83 1.51
N ALA A 227 9.74 -24.09 2.33
CA ALA A 227 9.54 -24.50 3.72
C ALA A 227 10.17 -23.50 4.70
N GLY A 228 9.43 -23.15 5.74
CA GLY A 228 9.91 -22.31 6.85
C GLY A 228 9.98 -23.11 8.13
N LEU A 229 11.11 -23.03 8.85
CA LEU A 229 11.35 -23.70 10.12
C LEU A 229 11.70 -22.70 11.23
N ASP A 230 11.18 -22.94 12.42
CA ASP A 230 11.59 -22.28 13.64
C ASP A 230 12.63 -23.16 14.37
N CYS A 231 13.70 -22.56 14.92
CA CYS A 231 14.74 -23.31 15.65
C CYS A 231 14.20 -24.14 16.81
N ARG A 232 13.03 -23.80 17.36
CA ARG A 232 12.35 -24.59 18.38
C ARG A 232 11.95 -25.99 17.90
N GLU A 233 11.76 -26.17 16.60
CA GLU A 233 11.46 -27.47 15.97
C GLU A 233 12.69 -28.38 15.88
N THR A 234 13.87 -27.79 16.09
CA THR A 234 15.17 -28.49 16.11
C THR A 234 15.88 -28.36 17.45
N GLU A 235 15.11 -28.41 18.56
CA GLU A 235 15.63 -28.36 19.94
C GLU A 235 16.47 -27.09 20.22
N GLY A 236 16.20 -26.00 19.54
CA GLY A 236 16.96 -24.73 19.65
C GLY A 236 18.28 -24.72 18.90
N ILE A 237 18.57 -25.75 18.07
CA ILE A 237 19.82 -25.87 17.32
C ILE A 237 19.61 -25.39 15.89
N SER A 238 20.01 -24.15 15.60
CA SER A 238 19.82 -23.53 14.29
C SER A 238 20.48 -24.26 13.13
N THR A 239 21.64 -24.89 13.35
CA THR A 239 22.38 -25.67 12.33
C THR A 239 21.67 -26.96 11.90
N ARG A 240 20.65 -27.41 12.65
CA ARG A 240 19.85 -28.58 12.29
C ARG A 240 18.64 -28.24 11.43
N MET A 241 18.28 -26.95 11.34
CA MET A 241 17.06 -26.54 10.62
C MET A 241 17.11 -26.93 9.15
N GLU A 242 18.21 -26.67 8.47
CA GLU A 242 18.39 -27.01 7.04
C GLU A 242 18.28 -28.51 6.77
N LYS A 243 18.87 -29.33 7.64
CA LYS A 243 18.83 -30.81 7.53
C LYS A 243 17.44 -31.40 7.80
N ARG A 244 16.57 -30.65 8.47
CA ARG A 244 15.22 -31.11 8.79
C ARG A 244 14.21 -30.84 7.68
N VAL A 245 14.49 -29.87 6.80
CA VAL A 245 13.66 -29.53 5.66
C VAL A 245 13.89 -30.49 4.49
N LEU A 246 15.12 -30.97 4.34
CA LEU A 246 15.53 -32.00 3.36
C LEU A 246 15.02 -33.37 3.77
#